data_be553947ac4e74723709cfb05cc51b0a
#
_entry.id   be553947ac4e74723709cfb05cc51b0a
#
_cell.length_a   1.000
_cell.length_b   1.000
_cell.length_c   1.000
_cell.angle_alpha   90.00
_cell.angle_beta   90.00
_cell.angle_gamma   90.00
#
_symmetry.space_group_name_H-M   'P 1'
#
loop_
_entity.id
_entity.type
_entity.pdbx_description
1 polymer ?
#
loop_
_entity_poly.entity_id
_entity_poly.type
_entity_poly.pdbx_seq_one_letter_code
_entity_poly.pdbx_strand_id
1 'polypeptide(L)'
;IVQAKIRDHDKVVGMLLINVFKGAAYDSSVAVDPDFQSDQISNLLKWKAIKYLQKLNIKHYDLGKAAIVPNYLWQPTEKNYGISFFKNGWSRDCYKRVWQSDKFFSKEALSSYCDNKREDIINYLAL
;
A
#
# COMPACT_ATOMS: atom_id res chain seq x y z
N ILE A 1 7.05 0.95 15.03
CA ILE A 1 6.24 -0.26 14.74
C ILE A 1 5.00 -0.23 15.64
N VAL A 2 3.83 -0.50 15.06
CA VAL A 2 2.58 -0.71 15.79
C VAL A 2 2.25 -2.20 15.73
N GLN A 3 1.87 -2.79 16.87
CA GLN A 3 1.53 -4.21 16.95
C GLN A 3 0.11 -4.38 17.51
N ALA A 4 -0.60 -5.38 16.99
CA ALA A 4 -1.82 -5.92 17.58
C ALA A 4 -1.52 -7.26 18.24
N LYS A 5 -1.94 -7.41 19.50
CA LYS A 5 -1.77 -8.64 20.29
C LYS A 5 -3.11 -9.14 20.79
N ILE A 6 -3.25 -10.43 20.97
CA ILE A 6 -4.39 -11.02 21.70
C ILE A 6 -4.25 -10.68 23.18
N ARG A 7 -5.36 -10.27 23.83
CA ARG A 7 -5.34 -9.76 25.20
C ARG A 7 -4.73 -10.74 26.20
N ASP A 8 -5.09 -11.99 26.09
CA ASP A 8 -4.75 -13.02 27.09
C ASP A 8 -3.51 -13.86 26.73
N HIS A 9 -2.92 -13.57 25.57
CA HIS A 9 -1.72 -14.24 25.07
C HIS A 9 -0.81 -13.20 24.42
N ASP A 10 0.49 -13.29 24.66
CA ASP A 10 1.45 -12.36 24.03
C ASP A 10 1.61 -12.60 22.50
N LYS A 11 0.67 -13.35 21.89
CA LYS A 11 0.68 -13.61 20.45
C LYS A 11 0.42 -12.32 19.68
N VAL A 12 1.38 -11.94 18.82
CA VAL A 12 1.23 -10.86 17.87
C VAL A 12 0.45 -11.35 16.66
N VAL A 13 -0.69 -10.74 16.38
CA VAL A 13 -1.59 -11.10 15.26
C VAL A 13 -1.58 -10.09 14.14
N GLY A 14 -0.89 -8.97 14.32
CA GLY A 14 -0.72 -8.00 13.26
C GLY A 14 0.37 -6.98 13.59
N MET A 15 1.02 -6.48 12.54
CA MET A 15 2.05 -5.45 12.63
C MET A 15 1.91 -4.42 11.51
N LEU A 16 2.19 -3.17 11.85
CA LEU A 16 2.28 -2.06 10.91
C LEU A 16 3.62 -1.36 11.11
N LEU A 17 4.39 -1.28 10.04
CA LEU A 17 5.65 -0.54 9.98
C LEU A 17 5.39 0.84 9.37
N ILE A 18 5.83 1.87 10.08
CA ILE A 18 5.71 3.26 9.66
C ILE A 18 7.10 3.88 9.68
N ASN A 19 7.46 4.54 8.61
CA ASN A 19 8.65 5.38 8.54
C ASN A 19 8.27 6.83 8.83
N VAL A 20 9.04 7.48 9.70
CA VAL A 20 8.87 8.91 10.01
C VAL A 20 10.10 9.66 9.54
N PHE A 21 9.91 10.68 8.71
CA PHE A 21 10.98 11.48 8.17
C PHE A 21 10.53 12.92 7.94
N LYS A 22 11.30 13.89 8.43
CA LYS A 22 11.05 15.33 8.26
C LYS A 22 9.61 15.75 8.58
N GLY A 23 9.05 15.23 9.68
CA GLY A 23 7.72 15.61 10.16
C GLY A 23 6.54 14.97 9.40
N ALA A 24 6.82 14.09 8.47
CA ALA A 24 5.83 13.27 7.78
C ALA A 24 5.99 11.79 8.13
N ALA A 25 4.91 11.05 8.11
CA ALA A 25 4.88 9.61 8.30
C ALA A 25 4.47 8.90 7.00
N TYR A 26 5.04 7.74 6.77
CA TYR A 26 4.83 6.93 5.56
C TYR A 26 4.54 5.49 5.95
N ASP A 27 3.44 4.97 5.43
CA ASP A 27 3.09 3.56 5.56
C ASP A 27 4.09 2.72 4.76
N SER A 28 4.80 1.85 5.45
CA SER A 28 5.80 1.00 4.79
C SER A 28 5.26 -0.39 4.51
N SER A 29 4.75 -1.05 5.54
CA SER A 29 4.29 -2.43 5.42
C SER A 29 3.28 -2.76 6.49
N VAL A 30 2.29 -3.59 6.16
CA VAL A 30 1.34 -4.17 7.08
C VAL A 30 1.32 -5.69 6.90
N ALA A 31 1.33 -6.42 8.00
CA ALA A 31 1.15 -7.86 8.02
C ALA A 31 0.09 -8.20 9.07
N VAL A 32 -0.80 -9.12 8.74
CA VAL A 32 -1.82 -9.67 9.63
C VAL A 32 -1.77 -11.19 9.53
N ASP A 33 -1.83 -11.85 10.66
CA ASP A 33 -1.95 -13.31 10.75
C ASP A 33 -3.20 -13.74 9.96
N PRO A 34 -3.09 -14.69 9.00
CA PRO A 34 -4.20 -15.12 8.15
C PRO A 34 -5.45 -15.55 8.95
N ASP A 35 -5.26 -16.16 10.11
CA ASP A 35 -6.36 -16.63 10.96
C ASP A 35 -7.19 -15.48 11.57
N PHE A 36 -6.66 -14.26 11.52
CA PHE A 36 -7.28 -13.05 12.10
C PHE A 36 -7.61 -11.96 11.05
N GLN A 37 -7.61 -12.31 9.77
CA GLN A 37 -7.88 -11.31 8.71
C GLN A 37 -9.29 -10.71 8.79
N SER A 38 -10.28 -11.47 9.23
CA SER A 38 -11.67 -11.04 9.42
C SER A 38 -11.85 -10.05 10.59
N ASP A 39 -10.91 -9.98 11.51
CA ASP A 39 -11.07 -9.29 12.79
C ASP A 39 -10.74 -7.78 12.73
N GLN A 40 -10.72 -7.21 11.55
CA GLN A 40 -10.45 -5.77 11.36
C GLN A 40 -9.09 -5.30 11.91
N ILE A 41 -8.13 -6.22 12.06
CA ILE A 41 -6.79 -5.94 12.62
C ILE A 41 -6.09 -4.80 11.89
N SER A 42 -6.18 -4.78 10.55
CA SER A 42 -5.59 -3.70 9.74
C SER A 42 -6.18 -2.33 10.10
N ASN A 43 -7.49 -2.24 10.33
CA ASN A 43 -8.15 -1.02 10.75
C ASN A 43 -7.70 -0.59 12.15
N LEU A 44 -7.61 -1.54 13.08
CA LEU A 44 -7.11 -1.27 14.44
C LEU A 44 -5.68 -0.74 14.42
N LEU A 45 -4.79 -1.38 13.66
CA LEU A 45 -3.39 -0.95 13.52
C LEU A 45 -3.31 0.48 12.96
N LYS A 46 -4.07 0.77 11.91
CA LYS A 46 -4.13 2.08 11.27
C LYS A 46 -4.63 3.15 12.24
N TRP A 47 -5.71 2.87 12.95
CA TRP A 47 -6.26 3.78 13.96
C TRP A 47 -5.26 4.10 15.06
N LYS A 48 -4.60 3.07 15.62
CA LYS A 48 -3.57 3.24 16.64
C LYS A 48 -2.38 4.03 16.12
N ALA A 49 -1.96 3.79 14.88
CA ALA A 49 -0.91 4.56 14.23
C ALA A 49 -1.26 6.04 14.14
N ILE A 50 -2.45 6.38 13.64
CA ILE A 50 -2.93 7.77 13.53
C ILE A 50 -2.92 8.44 14.91
N LYS A 51 -3.47 7.79 15.93
CA LYS A 51 -3.48 8.33 17.30
C LYS A 51 -2.08 8.56 17.86
N TYR A 52 -1.15 7.67 17.57
CA TYR A 52 0.24 7.81 17.99
C TYR A 52 0.94 8.95 17.25
N LEU A 53 0.78 9.04 15.93
CA LEU A 53 1.36 10.10 15.11
C LEU A 53 0.83 11.49 15.50
N GLN A 54 -0.46 11.59 15.84
CA GLN A 54 -1.05 12.82 16.38
C GLN A 54 -0.37 13.27 17.68
N LYS A 55 -0.07 12.34 18.60
CA LYS A 55 0.65 12.65 19.86
C LYS A 55 2.08 13.15 19.58
N LEU A 56 2.71 12.68 18.51
CA LEU A 56 4.03 13.14 18.05
C LEU A 56 3.95 14.44 17.22
N ASN A 57 2.78 15.06 17.11
CA ASN A 57 2.54 16.25 16.29
C ASN A 57 2.90 16.05 14.79
N ILE A 58 2.85 14.81 14.30
CA ILE A 58 3.00 14.51 12.89
C ILE A 58 1.69 14.88 12.17
N LYS A 59 1.78 15.77 11.19
CA LYS A 59 0.61 16.34 10.50
C LYS A 59 0.30 15.69 9.17
N HIS A 60 1.23 14.92 8.65
CA HIS A 60 1.09 14.26 7.36
C HIS A 60 1.38 12.76 7.50
N TYR A 61 0.42 11.95 7.05
CA TYR A 61 0.56 10.50 7.03
C TYR A 61 0.17 9.96 5.66
N ASP A 62 1.15 9.48 4.92
CA ASP A 62 1.00 8.90 3.60
C ASP A 62 0.73 7.39 3.72
N LEU A 63 -0.39 6.94 3.18
CA LEU A 63 -0.81 5.54 3.19
C LEU A 63 -0.20 4.72 2.04
N GLY A 64 0.66 5.35 1.25
CA GLY A 64 1.32 4.73 0.10
C GLY A 64 0.41 4.59 -1.13
N LYS A 65 0.93 3.93 -2.15
CA LYS A 65 0.30 3.81 -3.46
C LYS A 65 -1.09 3.16 -3.39
N ALA A 66 -2.04 3.74 -4.10
CA ALA A 66 -3.35 3.17 -4.37
C ALA A 66 -3.53 2.91 -5.88
N ALA A 67 -4.18 1.81 -6.22
CA ALA A 67 -4.54 1.46 -7.60
C ALA A 67 -5.89 2.10 -7.91
N ILE A 68 -5.87 3.29 -8.52
CA ILE A 68 -7.11 4.04 -8.79
C ILE A 68 -7.57 3.81 -10.22
N VAL A 69 -6.65 3.82 -11.16
CA VAL A 69 -6.94 3.67 -12.59
C VAL A 69 -5.91 2.73 -13.22
N PRO A 70 -6.36 1.70 -13.94
CA PRO A 70 -5.47 0.88 -14.75
C PRO A 70 -4.86 1.70 -15.89
N ASN A 71 -3.69 1.30 -16.34
CA ASN A 71 -3.07 1.86 -17.54
C ASN A 71 -2.42 0.74 -18.36
N TYR A 72 -2.02 1.04 -19.59
CA TYR A 72 -1.50 0.05 -20.53
C TYR A 72 -0.21 -0.66 -20.06
N LEU A 73 0.52 -0.08 -19.10
CA LEU A 73 1.74 -0.69 -18.52
C LEU A 73 1.46 -1.45 -17.22
N TRP A 74 0.28 -1.28 -16.63
CA TRP A 74 -0.01 -1.87 -15.34
C TRP A 74 -1.51 -2.08 -15.15
N GLN A 75 -1.90 -3.35 -15.00
CA GLN A 75 -3.25 -3.76 -14.67
C GLN A 75 -3.31 -4.16 -13.19
N PRO A 76 -4.11 -3.47 -12.38
CA PRO A 76 -4.27 -3.84 -10.98
C PRO A 76 -5.02 -5.16 -10.86
N THR A 77 -4.53 -6.02 -9.98
CA THR A 77 -5.25 -7.25 -9.58
C THR A 77 -6.42 -6.90 -8.63
N GLU A 78 -7.34 -7.84 -8.43
CA GLU A 78 -8.41 -7.71 -7.41
C GLU A 78 -7.86 -7.34 -6.04
N LYS A 79 -6.73 -7.95 -5.66
CA LYS A 79 -6.02 -7.61 -4.41
C LYS A 79 -5.60 -6.14 -4.37
N ASN A 80 -5.11 -5.60 -5.48
CA ASN A 80 -4.70 -4.19 -5.56
C ASN A 80 -5.91 -3.26 -5.43
N TYR A 81 -7.04 -3.60 -6.04
CA TYR A 81 -8.29 -2.86 -5.87
C TYR A 81 -8.79 -2.91 -4.42
N GLY A 82 -8.77 -4.08 -3.78
CA GLY A 82 -9.15 -4.23 -2.38
C GLY A 82 -8.28 -3.38 -1.44
N ILE A 83 -6.95 -3.37 -1.66
CA ILE A 83 -6.02 -2.52 -0.90
C ILE A 83 -6.33 -1.03 -1.13
N SER A 84 -6.66 -0.64 -2.37
CA SER A 84 -6.97 0.74 -2.71
C SER A 84 -8.30 1.19 -2.10
N PHE A 85 -9.30 0.33 -2.13
CA PHE A 85 -10.58 0.57 -1.46
C PHE A 85 -10.39 0.77 0.05
N PHE A 86 -9.60 -0.09 0.70
CA PHE A 86 -9.25 0.06 2.11
C PHE A 86 -8.59 1.41 2.40
N LYS A 87 -7.59 1.80 1.60
CA LYS A 87 -6.88 3.08 1.77
C LYS A 87 -7.80 4.28 1.54
N ASN A 88 -8.70 4.18 0.57
CA ASN A 88 -9.69 5.23 0.28
C ASN A 88 -10.64 5.48 1.45
N GLY A 89 -11.03 4.45 2.19
CA GLY A 89 -11.82 4.57 3.40
C GLY A 89 -11.16 5.44 4.48
N TRP A 90 -9.83 5.55 4.47
CA TRP A 90 -9.07 6.36 5.42
C TRP A 90 -8.75 7.78 4.92
N SER A 91 -8.53 7.95 3.63
CA SER A 91 -7.99 9.19 3.06
C SER A 91 -9.01 10.03 2.31
N ARG A 92 -10.19 9.47 1.95
CA ARG A 92 -11.21 10.13 1.12
C ARG A 92 -10.55 11.05 0.09
N ASP A 93 -10.56 10.82 -1.14
CA ASP A 93 -10.11 11.68 -2.24
C ASP A 93 -8.82 12.53 -2.07
N CYS A 94 -8.10 12.32 -0.95
CA CYS A 94 -6.80 12.96 -0.69
C CYS A 94 -5.68 12.22 -1.43
N TYR A 95 -5.68 12.30 -2.77
CA TYR A 95 -4.68 11.67 -3.61
C TYR A 95 -3.72 12.70 -4.17
N LYS A 96 -2.44 12.39 -4.04
CA LYS A 96 -1.40 13.05 -4.82
C LYS A 96 -1.07 12.16 -6.02
N ARG A 97 -1.27 12.67 -7.22
CA ARG A 97 -0.80 11.98 -8.43
C ARG A 97 0.72 11.98 -8.44
N VAL A 98 1.32 10.80 -8.51
CA VAL A 98 2.77 10.62 -8.59
C VAL A 98 3.09 10.07 -9.98
N TRP A 99 3.98 10.72 -10.69
CA TRP A 99 4.55 10.22 -11.93
C TRP A 99 5.71 9.29 -11.58
N GLN A 100 5.69 8.10 -12.13
CA GLN A 100 6.77 7.14 -12.03
C GLN A 100 7.36 6.94 -13.42
N SER A 101 8.69 6.94 -13.50
CA SER A 101 9.42 6.60 -14.73
C SER A 101 10.49 5.56 -14.39
N ASP A 102 10.66 4.60 -15.28
CA ASP A 102 11.71 3.60 -15.18
C ASP A 102 12.83 3.95 -16.16
N LYS A 103 14.08 3.80 -15.71
CA LYS A 103 15.27 4.00 -16.53
C LYS A 103 15.97 2.67 -16.73
N PHE A 104 16.15 2.28 -17.98
CA PHE A 104 16.88 1.06 -18.32
C PHE A 104 18.33 1.41 -18.69
N PHE A 105 19.27 0.67 -18.12
CA PHE A 105 20.70 0.89 -18.33
C PHE A 105 21.30 -0.01 -19.42
N SER A 106 20.50 -0.94 -19.96
CA SER A 106 20.90 -1.74 -21.13
C SER A 106 19.70 -1.98 -22.06
N LYS A 107 20.00 -2.27 -23.33
CA LYS A 107 18.99 -2.61 -24.34
C LYS A 107 18.32 -3.96 -24.01
N GLU A 108 19.07 -4.90 -23.48
CA GLU A 108 18.60 -6.24 -23.09
C GLU A 108 17.57 -6.13 -21.96
N ALA A 109 17.85 -5.31 -20.95
CA ALA A 109 16.91 -5.05 -19.85
C ALA A 109 15.62 -4.40 -20.34
N LEU A 110 15.71 -3.46 -21.26
CA LEU A 110 14.54 -2.82 -21.89
C LEU A 110 13.72 -3.84 -22.70
N SER A 111 14.39 -4.64 -23.54
CA SER A 111 13.71 -5.67 -24.35
C SER A 111 12.98 -6.67 -23.48
N SER A 112 13.65 -7.22 -22.48
CA SER A 112 13.03 -8.16 -21.51
C SER A 112 11.82 -7.55 -20.79
N TYR A 113 11.91 -6.27 -20.41
CA TYR A 113 10.78 -5.57 -19.80
C TYR A 113 9.60 -5.43 -20.77
N CYS A 114 9.86 -5.04 -22.02
CA CYS A 114 8.83 -4.90 -23.05
C CYS A 114 8.16 -6.24 -23.37
N ASP A 115 8.93 -7.31 -23.48
CA ASP A 115 8.41 -8.66 -23.75
C ASP A 115 7.49 -9.13 -22.61
N ASN A 116 7.91 -8.94 -21.36
CA ASN A 116 7.10 -9.28 -20.18
C ASN A 116 5.81 -8.43 -20.06
N LYS A 117 5.81 -7.22 -20.63
CA LYS A 117 4.65 -6.31 -20.61
C LYS A 117 3.72 -6.42 -21.80
N ARG A 118 4.12 -7.15 -22.81
CA ARG A 118 3.36 -7.29 -24.06
C ARG A 118 1.95 -7.83 -23.85
N GLU A 119 1.81 -8.87 -23.02
CA GLU A 119 0.51 -9.46 -22.71
C GLU A 119 -0.38 -8.50 -21.94
N ASP A 120 0.19 -7.77 -20.96
CA ASP A 120 -0.56 -6.76 -20.21
C ASP A 120 -1.12 -5.67 -21.13
N ILE A 121 -0.33 -5.24 -22.13
CA ILE A 121 -0.72 -4.21 -23.11
C ILE A 121 -1.83 -4.75 -24.04
N ILE A 122 -1.68 -5.97 -24.54
CA ILE A 122 -2.67 -6.60 -25.41
C ILE A 122 -4.01 -6.74 -24.67
N ASN A 123 -3.99 -7.23 -23.44
CA ASN A 123 -5.19 -7.39 -22.63
C ASN A 123 -5.88 -6.04 -22.33
N TYR A 124 -5.10 -4.99 -22.15
CA TYR A 124 -5.65 -3.64 -21.95
C TYR A 124 -6.35 -3.10 -23.21
N LEU A 125 -5.77 -3.35 -24.38
CA LEU A 125 -6.32 -2.87 -25.66
C LEU A 125 -7.50 -3.70 -26.16
N ALA A 126 -7.71 -4.90 -25.61
CA ALA A 126 -8.81 -5.79 -25.94
C ALA A 126 -10.10 -5.53 -25.13
N LEU A 127 -10.05 -4.63 -24.15
CA LEU A 127 -11.21 -4.18 -23.37
C LEU A 127 -11.88 -2.98 -24.03
#